data_2fdf2e257548c8e08588dcb4e8b5192c
#
_entry.id   2fdf2e257548c8e08588dcb4e8b5192c
#
_cell.length_a   1.000
_cell.length_b   1.000
_cell.length_c   1.000
_cell.angle_alpha   90.00
_cell.angle_beta   90.00
_cell.angle_gamma   90.00
#
_symmetry.space_group_name_H-M   'P 1'
#
loop_
_entity.id
_entity.type
_entity.pdbx_description
1 polymer ?
#
loop_
_entity_poly.entity_id
_entity_poly.type
_entity_poly.pdbx_seq_one_letter_code
_entity_poly.pdbx_strand_id
1 'polypeptide(L)'
;MPDSYRPQVVDHLVRPRNAGELSDPSGRGESGDAACGDVANFTVDISENVVREVRYKVYGCAACIAAGSALSELVDGEPLVEAARVSKSDIEDALGGPLPPGKEHALTLVLDALHKALEDYFNRTAGEMLLNGEQNPGAGGRSVVAAMSGGVDSAVTALLLKEAGYDVATVTFRLHDGEKGSRSCCSPDTVLFARDTAHRMGLPHFTLDLKELFNRRVMQDFVGSYKEGRTPNPCVACNAHVKFHASTFLADQLGYQHVATGHYARVEEGPTLARPVDESKDQTYVLWPVPGDLLSRTIFPLGEYRKTEVRTIAEERGLAVAYTPESQDICFIPDGNYRGFVRKKVDAEPGDIVDRKERVLGRHAGVVDFTVGQRRGIGVSAPTPLYVTEVRPRSGQVVVGKKQDLEVREVEVRDLNWFLDPGEAECVQVRYNSQPVSCAIEEADGGGWVAHLDEAVIGVAPGQSAVFYTGDGERVVGGGVVARRSV
;
A
#
# COMPACT_ATOMS: atom_id res chain seq x y z
N MET A 1 -49.17 -10.54 1.50
CA MET A 1 -48.07 -9.79 0.90
C MET A 1 -48.15 -8.39 1.47
N PRO A 2 -47.11 -7.82 2.02
CA PRO A 2 -47.21 -6.46 2.56
C PRO A 2 -47.43 -5.49 1.38
N ASP A 3 -48.46 -4.67 1.47
CA ASP A 3 -48.80 -3.59 0.52
C ASP A 3 -47.72 -2.48 0.42
N SER A 4 -46.51 -2.73 0.93
CA SER A 4 -45.45 -1.75 1.05
C SER A 4 -44.35 -1.86 -0.03
N TYR A 5 -44.32 -2.90 -0.84
CA TYR A 5 -43.32 -3.06 -1.90
C TYR A 5 -43.83 -2.59 -3.25
N ARG A 6 -42.96 -1.95 -4.05
CA ARG A 6 -43.25 -1.53 -5.42
C ARG A 6 -43.39 -2.73 -6.35
N PRO A 7 -44.09 -2.56 -7.49
CA PRO A 7 -44.31 -3.64 -8.44
C PRO A 7 -43.01 -4.31 -8.91
N GLN A 8 -41.93 -3.53 -9.11
CA GLN A 8 -40.62 -4.05 -9.56
C GLN A 8 -40.01 -4.96 -8.48
N VAL A 9 -40.07 -4.59 -7.20
CA VAL A 9 -39.61 -5.43 -6.10
C VAL A 9 -40.39 -6.75 -6.06
N VAL A 10 -41.73 -6.68 -6.25
CA VAL A 10 -42.57 -7.87 -6.28
C VAL A 10 -42.26 -8.75 -7.49
N ASP A 11 -41.96 -8.16 -8.64
CA ASP A 11 -41.59 -8.90 -9.84
C ASP A 11 -40.26 -9.65 -9.66
N HIS A 12 -39.20 -8.99 -9.15
CA HIS A 12 -37.94 -9.63 -8.86
C HIS A 12 -38.03 -10.70 -7.75
N LEU A 13 -38.97 -10.58 -6.81
CA LEU A 13 -39.22 -11.56 -5.77
C LEU A 13 -39.92 -12.83 -6.34
N VAL A 14 -40.93 -12.64 -7.21
CA VAL A 14 -41.76 -13.74 -7.73
C VAL A 14 -41.10 -14.40 -8.94
N ARG A 15 -40.33 -13.65 -9.71
CA ARG A 15 -39.60 -14.10 -10.89
C ARG A 15 -38.13 -13.73 -10.78
N PRO A 16 -37.37 -14.32 -9.84
CA PRO A 16 -35.97 -13.98 -9.65
C PRO A 16 -35.15 -14.35 -10.89
N ARG A 17 -34.35 -13.37 -11.38
CA ARG A 17 -33.41 -13.55 -12.50
C ARG A 17 -32.12 -14.12 -11.92
N ASN A 18 -31.45 -14.95 -12.69
CA ASN A 18 -30.12 -15.49 -12.37
C ASN A 18 -30.00 -16.19 -11.00
N ALA A 19 -31.12 -16.68 -10.45
CA ALA A 19 -31.10 -17.41 -9.19
C ALA A 19 -30.41 -18.76 -9.35
N GLY A 20 -29.50 -19.10 -8.41
CA GLY A 20 -28.77 -20.37 -8.44
C GLY A 20 -27.30 -20.18 -8.05
N GLU A 21 -26.48 -21.12 -8.46
CA GLU A 21 -25.04 -21.12 -8.25
C GLU A 21 -24.33 -21.76 -9.43
N LEU A 22 -23.19 -21.21 -9.86
CA LEU A 22 -22.33 -21.81 -10.87
C LEU A 22 -21.59 -23.00 -10.28
N SER A 23 -21.42 -24.06 -11.06
CA SER A 23 -20.71 -25.27 -10.61
C SER A 23 -19.20 -25.03 -10.48
N ASP A 24 -18.63 -24.28 -11.41
CA ASP A 24 -17.19 -23.95 -11.46
C ASP A 24 -17.00 -22.45 -11.75
N PRO A 25 -17.29 -21.56 -10.78
CA PRO A 25 -17.19 -20.12 -10.99
C PRO A 25 -15.74 -19.63 -10.95
N SER A 26 -15.46 -18.59 -11.73
CA SER A 26 -14.20 -17.84 -11.65
C SER A 26 -14.03 -17.15 -10.31
N GLY A 27 -15.13 -16.71 -9.68
CA GLY A 27 -15.11 -16.10 -8.35
C GLY A 27 -16.37 -16.38 -7.54
N ARG A 28 -16.21 -16.43 -6.19
CA ARG A 28 -17.28 -16.65 -5.21
C ARG A 28 -17.23 -15.60 -4.12
N GLY A 29 -18.39 -15.09 -3.72
CA GLY A 29 -18.49 -14.14 -2.62
C GLY A 29 -19.70 -14.39 -1.75
N GLU A 30 -19.51 -14.33 -0.45
CA GLU A 30 -20.56 -14.46 0.56
C GLU A 30 -20.56 -13.23 1.48
N SER A 31 -21.74 -12.74 1.78
CA SER A 31 -21.95 -11.71 2.81
C SER A 31 -23.12 -12.09 3.68
N GLY A 32 -22.99 -11.84 4.99
CA GLY A 32 -24.01 -12.11 5.98
C GLY A 32 -24.23 -10.95 6.92
N ASP A 33 -25.47 -10.74 7.33
CA ASP A 33 -25.85 -9.76 8.36
C ASP A 33 -26.23 -10.49 9.64
N ALA A 34 -25.38 -10.36 10.65
CA ALA A 34 -25.58 -11.03 11.96
C ALA A 34 -26.83 -10.51 12.73
N ALA A 35 -27.35 -9.32 12.38
CA ALA A 35 -28.48 -8.72 13.08
C ALA A 35 -29.83 -9.31 12.60
N CYS A 36 -29.95 -9.62 11.30
CA CYS A 36 -31.17 -10.20 10.73
C CYS A 36 -31.02 -11.66 10.29
N GLY A 37 -29.78 -12.19 10.24
CA GLY A 37 -29.49 -13.54 9.79
C GLY A 37 -29.59 -13.74 8.27
N ASP A 38 -29.72 -12.64 7.50
CA ASP A 38 -29.74 -12.68 6.04
C ASP A 38 -28.36 -12.99 5.50
N VAL A 39 -28.27 -13.86 4.46
CA VAL A 39 -27.02 -14.24 3.79
C VAL A 39 -27.20 -14.15 2.28
N ALA A 40 -26.25 -13.50 1.60
CA ALA A 40 -26.19 -13.43 0.14
C ALA A 40 -24.91 -14.09 -0.38
N ASN A 41 -25.04 -14.94 -1.40
CA ASN A 41 -23.95 -15.56 -2.12
C ASN A 41 -24.03 -15.18 -3.58
N PHE A 42 -22.89 -14.77 -4.16
CA PHE A 42 -22.72 -14.52 -5.58
C PHE A 42 -21.63 -15.44 -6.15
N THR A 43 -21.87 -15.96 -7.34
CA THR A 43 -20.89 -16.69 -8.14
C THR A 43 -20.84 -16.07 -9.52
N VAL A 44 -19.62 -15.82 -10.01
CA VAL A 44 -19.38 -15.15 -11.31
C VAL A 44 -18.49 -16.01 -12.18
N ASP A 45 -18.76 -16.04 -13.47
CA ASP A 45 -17.86 -16.51 -14.52
C ASP A 45 -17.34 -15.30 -15.28
N ILE A 46 -16.00 -15.12 -15.29
CA ILE A 46 -15.36 -13.96 -15.89
C ILE A 46 -14.33 -14.43 -16.91
N SER A 47 -14.45 -13.92 -18.13
CA SER A 47 -13.47 -14.10 -19.19
C SER A 47 -13.36 -12.85 -20.04
N GLU A 48 -12.15 -12.54 -20.54
CA GLU A 48 -11.88 -11.38 -21.40
C GLU A 48 -12.41 -10.06 -20.81
N ASN A 49 -12.26 -9.88 -19.48
CA ASN A 49 -12.73 -8.70 -18.72
C ASN A 49 -14.25 -8.46 -18.78
N VAL A 50 -15.04 -9.50 -19.01
CA VAL A 50 -16.50 -9.47 -19.02
C VAL A 50 -17.04 -10.49 -18.02
N VAL A 51 -18.04 -10.11 -17.23
CA VAL A 51 -18.84 -11.02 -16.43
C VAL A 51 -19.76 -11.78 -17.37
N ARG A 52 -19.34 -12.97 -17.81
CA ARG A 52 -20.08 -13.78 -18.80
C ARG A 52 -21.37 -14.37 -18.24
N GLU A 53 -21.34 -14.73 -16.96
CA GLU A 53 -22.49 -15.25 -16.25
C GLU A 53 -22.38 -14.90 -14.76
N VAL A 54 -23.50 -14.54 -14.15
CA VAL A 54 -23.63 -14.35 -12.69
C VAL A 54 -24.80 -15.18 -12.17
N ARG A 55 -24.59 -15.79 -11.00
CA ARG A 55 -25.66 -16.46 -10.25
C ARG A 55 -25.63 -16.01 -8.80
N TYR A 56 -26.82 -15.98 -8.18
CA TYR A 56 -26.92 -15.61 -6.79
C TYR A 56 -27.86 -16.53 -6.01
N LYS A 57 -27.57 -16.71 -4.73
CA LYS A 57 -28.47 -17.31 -3.73
C LYS A 57 -28.59 -16.38 -2.53
N VAL A 58 -29.80 -16.08 -2.13
CA VAL A 58 -30.07 -15.26 -0.94
C VAL A 58 -30.98 -16.08 -0.01
N TYR A 59 -30.51 -16.20 1.24
CA TYR A 59 -31.29 -16.71 2.35
C TYR A 59 -31.64 -15.52 3.24
N GLY A 60 -32.86 -14.97 3.10
CA GLY A 60 -33.20 -13.74 3.79
C GLY A 60 -34.55 -13.19 3.42
N CYS A 61 -34.75 -11.91 3.73
CA CYS A 61 -36.03 -11.23 3.53
C CYS A 61 -36.31 -10.94 2.05
N ALA A 62 -37.59 -10.63 1.74
CA ALA A 62 -38.04 -10.35 0.36
C ALA A 62 -37.22 -9.24 -0.32
N ALA A 63 -36.80 -8.20 0.43
CA ALA A 63 -35.96 -7.12 -0.08
C ALA A 63 -34.59 -7.64 -0.54
N CYS A 64 -33.96 -8.53 0.21
CA CYS A 64 -32.66 -9.13 -0.12
C CYS A 64 -32.74 -10.00 -1.38
N ILE A 65 -33.82 -10.79 -1.53
CA ILE A 65 -34.03 -11.61 -2.73
C ILE A 65 -34.25 -10.73 -3.97
N ALA A 66 -35.06 -9.68 -3.85
CA ALA A 66 -35.32 -8.77 -4.95
C ALA A 66 -34.06 -7.97 -5.33
N ALA A 67 -33.30 -7.48 -4.32
CA ALA A 67 -32.04 -6.77 -4.57
C ALA A 67 -30.98 -7.68 -5.23
N GLY A 68 -30.85 -8.94 -4.81
CA GLY A 68 -29.96 -9.91 -5.45
C GLY A 68 -30.33 -10.19 -6.91
N SER A 69 -31.64 -10.31 -7.19
CA SER A 69 -32.15 -10.49 -8.55
C SER A 69 -31.88 -9.26 -9.43
N ALA A 70 -32.13 -8.05 -8.93
CA ALA A 70 -31.87 -6.81 -9.67
C ALA A 70 -30.38 -6.63 -9.93
N LEU A 71 -29.52 -6.81 -8.90
CA LEU A 71 -28.08 -6.71 -9.04
C LEU A 71 -27.53 -7.72 -10.05
N SER A 72 -28.00 -8.97 -10.01
CA SER A 72 -27.53 -9.99 -10.95
C SER A 72 -27.88 -9.64 -12.39
N GLU A 73 -29.03 -9.01 -12.66
CA GLU A 73 -29.42 -8.56 -13.98
C GLU A 73 -28.60 -7.36 -14.46
N LEU A 74 -28.21 -6.46 -13.55
CA LEU A 74 -27.36 -5.29 -13.84
C LEU A 74 -25.91 -5.65 -14.21
N VAL A 75 -25.42 -6.81 -13.79
CA VAL A 75 -24.00 -7.17 -13.98
C VAL A 75 -23.80 -8.34 -14.97
N ASP A 76 -24.85 -9.04 -15.36
CA ASP A 76 -24.77 -10.18 -16.27
C ASP A 76 -24.45 -9.73 -17.70
N GLY A 77 -23.34 -10.20 -18.27
CA GLY A 77 -22.87 -9.81 -19.59
C GLY A 77 -22.08 -8.47 -19.63
N GLU A 78 -21.94 -7.77 -18.51
CA GLU A 78 -21.31 -6.46 -18.47
C GLU A 78 -19.78 -6.56 -18.35
N PRO A 79 -19.05 -5.54 -18.87
CA PRO A 79 -17.62 -5.40 -18.59
C PRO A 79 -17.34 -5.39 -17.08
N LEU A 80 -16.24 -6.01 -16.68
CA LEU A 80 -15.86 -6.16 -15.26
C LEU A 80 -15.80 -4.82 -14.51
N VAL A 81 -15.33 -3.78 -15.19
CA VAL A 81 -15.28 -2.41 -14.63
C VAL A 81 -16.69 -1.87 -14.37
N GLU A 82 -17.63 -2.09 -15.29
CA GLU A 82 -19.01 -1.64 -15.12
C GLU A 82 -19.73 -2.44 -14.04
N ALA A 83 -19.51 -3.76 -13.96
CA ALA A 83 -20.04 -4.59 -12.88
C ALA A 83 -19.54 -4.12 -11.48
N ALA A 84 -18.28 -3.69 -11.40
CA ALA A 84 -17.71 -3.14 -10.15
C ALA A 84 -18.16 -1.69 -9.86
N ARG A 85 -18.74 -0.99 -10.83
CA ARG A 85 -19.27 0.38 -10.69
C ARG A 85 -20.68 0.41 -10.10
N VAL A 86 -21.42 -0.70 -10.18
CA VAL A 86 -22.80 -0.75 -9.71
C VAL A 86 -22.90 -0.32 -8.24
N SER A 87 -23.73 0.66 -8.00
CA SER A 87 -23.96 1.26 -6.68
C SER A 87 -25.32 0.84 -6.08
N LYS A 88 -25.55 1.22 -4.82
CA LYS A 88 -26.86 1.04 -4.17
C LYS A 88 -27.97 1.77 -4.93
N SER A 89 -27.67 2.96 -5.48
CA SER A 89 -28.63 3.75 -6.24
C SER A 89 -29.05 3.03 -7.51
N ASP A 90 -28.14 2.37 -8.20
CA ASP A 90 -28.47 1.65 -9.43
C ASP A 90 -29.43 0.47 -9.16
N ILE A 91 -29.22 -0.23 -8.03
CA ILE A 91 -30.15 -1.29 -7.61
C ILE A 91 -31.51 -0.71 -7.22
N GLU A 92 -31.54 0.42 -6.51
CA GLU A 92 -32.79 1.11 -6.17
C GLU A 92 -33.55 1.54 -7.43
N ASP A 93 -32.86 2.09 -8.42
CA ASP A 93 -33.45 2.51 -9.68
C ASP A 93 -34.03 1.30 -10.44
N ALA A 94 -33.33 0.16 -10.50
CA ALA A 94 -33.82 -1.09 -11.06
C ALA A 94 -35.07 -1.63 -10.33
N LEU A 95 -35.15 -1.39 -9.01
CA LEU A 95 -36.30 -1.75 -8.17
C LEU A 95 -37.43 -0.69 -8.18
N GLY A 96 -37.29 0.37 -9.00
CA GLY A 96 -38.26 1.43 -9.15
C GLY A 96 -38.19 2.50 -8.07
N GLY A 97 -37.12 2.55 -7.29
CA GLY A 97 -36.77 3.53 -6.27
C GLY A 97 -36.45 2.91 -4.90
N PRO A 98 -36.20 3.74 -3.87
CA PRO A 98 -35.67 3.29 -2.58
C PRO A 98 -36.52 2.20 -1.90
N LEU A 99 -35.85 1.29 -1.22
CA LEU A 99 -36.50 0.25 -0.43
C LEU A 99 -37.24 0.85 0.78
N PRO A 100 -38.23 0.14 1.34
CA PRO A 100 -38.92 0.58 2.54
C PRO A 100 -37.94 0.79 3.73
N PRO A 101 -38.22 1.74 4.66
CA PRO A 101 -37.40 2.01 5.82
C PRO A 101 -37.05 0.72 6.62
N GLY A 102 -35.77 0.57 6.97
CA GLY A 102 -35.23 -0.61 7.67
C GLY A 102 -34.91 -1.80 6.77
N LYS A 103 -34.99 -1.63 5.43
CA LYS A 103 -34.61 -2.64 4.43
C LYS A 103 -33.37 -2.26 3.60
N GLU A 104 -32.76 -1.12 3.86
CA GLU A 104 -31.61 -0.60 3.14
C GLU A 104 -30.37 -1.51 3.29
N HIS A 105 -30.29 -2.30 4.38
CA HIS A 105 -29.25 -3.30 4.58
C HIS A 105 -29.17 -4.33 3.45
N ALA A 106 -30.31 -4.63 2.79
CA ALA A 106 -30.37 -5.57 1.68
C ALA A 106 -29.45 -5.19 0.52
N LEU A 107 -29.39 -3.88 0.19
CA LEU A 107 -28.52 -3.37 -0.89
C LEU A 107 -27.05 -3.55 -0.53
N THR A 108 -26.69 -3.25 0.73
CA THR A 108 -25.32 -3.42 1.21
C THR A 108 -24.90 -4.88 1.18
N LEU A 109 -25.79 -5.77 1.62
CA LEU A 109 -25.53 -7.21 1.70
C LEU A 109 -25.22 -7.81 0.33
N VAL A 110 -26.06 -7.53 -0.68
CA VAL A 110 -25.88 -8.11 -2.02
C VAL A 110 -24.68 -7.52 -2.75
N LEU A 111 -24.44 -6.21 -2.61
CA LEU A 111 -23.26 -5.55 -3.18
C LEU A 111 -21.98 -6.10 -2.57
N ASP A 112 -21.93 -6.27 -1.25
CA ASP A 112 -20.77 -6.81 -0.57
C ASP A 112 -20.47 -8.25 -1.02
N ALA A 113 -21.50 -9.06 -1.23
CA ALA A 113 -21.34 -10.41 -1.76
C ALA A 113 -20.80 -10.42 -3.21
N LEU A 114 -21.30 -9.54 -4.09
CA LEU A 114 -20.75 -9.38 -5.45
C LEU A 114 -19.29 -8.93 -5.41
N HIS A 115 -18.96 -7.87 -4.64
CA HIS A 115 -17.59 -7.38 -4.55
C HIS A 115 -16.62 -8.45 -4.05
N LYS A 116 -17.04 -9.28 -3.09
CA LYS A 116 -16.24 -10.44 -2.65
C LYS A 116 -16.07 -11.50 -3.74
N ALA A 117 -17.05 -11.69 -4.62
CA ALA A 117 -16.90 -12.60 -5.76
C ALA A 117 -15.87 -12.07 -6.77
N LEU A 118 -15.87 -10.76 -7.04
CA LEU A 118 -14.86 -10.10 -7.88
C LEU A 118 -13.47 -10.13 -7.20
N GLU A 119 -13.41 -9.91 -5.87
CA GLU A 119 -12.16 -10.03 -5.08
C GLU A 119 -11.59 -11.45 -5.17
N ASP A 120 -12.43 -12.49 -5.03
CA ASP A 120 -12.01 -13.89 -5.12
C ASP A 120 -11.43 -14.23 -6.51
N TYR A 121 -12.05 -13.74 -7.57
CA TYR A 121 -11.51 -13.87 -8.94
C TYR A 121 -10.10 -13.31 -9.07
N PHE A 122 -9.88 -12.06 -8.63
CA PHE A 122 -8.57 -11.44 -8.70
C PHE A 122 -7.56 -12.13 -7.80
N ASN A 123 -7.95 -12.55 -6.60
CA ASN A 123 -7.03 -13.20 -5.67
C ASN A 123 -6.54 -14.56 -6.16
N ARG A 124 -7.38 -15.32 -6.85
CA ARG A 124 -6.98 -16.59 -7.49
C ARG A 124 -5.98 -16.34 -8.62
N THR A 125 -6.19 -15.29 -9.41
CA THR A 125 -5.34 -14.93 -10.54
C THR A 125 -4.04 -14.25 -10.09
N ALA A 126 -4.12 -13.33 -9.11
CA ALA A 126 -2.99 -12.55 -8.62
C ALA A 126 -1.91 -13.40 -7.94
N GLY A 127 -2.30 -14.46 -7.23
CA GLY A 127 -1.37 -15.29 -6.46
C GLY A 127 -0.27 -15.89 -7.33
N GLU A 128 -0.59 -16.31 -8.55
CA GLU A 128 0.36 -16.92 -9.49
C GLU A 128 1.13 -15.87 -10.31
N MET A 129 0.44 -14.86 -10.83
CA MET A 129 1.04 -13.86 -11.74
C MET A 129 1.96 -12.87 -11.04
N LEU A 130 1.63 -12.38 -9.84
CA LEU A 130 2.48 -11.47 -9.07
C LEU A 130 3.79 -12.13 -8.60
N LEU A 131 3.82 -13.46 -8.54
CA LEU A 131 5.04 -14.22 -8.24
C LEU A 131 5.91 -14.44 -9.49
N ASN A 132 5.30 -14.50 -10.67
CA ASN A 132 5.97 -14.87 -11.94
C ASN A 132 6.41 -13.65 -12.79
N GLY A 133 5.97 -12.44 -12.46
CA GLY A 133 6.44 -11.19 -13.10
C GLY A 133 5.95 -10.96 -14.53
N GLU A 134 4.91 -11.65 -14.99
CA GLU A 134 4.34 -11.44 -16.32
C GLU A 134 3.50 -10.15 -16.34
N GLN A 135 3.81 -9.24 -17.26
CA GLN A 135 3.08 -7.99 -17.51
C GLN A 135 2.53 -7.98 -18.93
N ASN A 136 1.31 -7.54 -19.09
CA ASN A 136 0.66 -7.41 -20.39
C ASN A 136 0.01 -6.02 -20.49
N PRO A 137 0.74 -4.98 -20.94
CA PRO A 137 0.23 -3.61 -20.97
C PRO A 137 -0.98 -3.48 -21.90
N GLY A 138 -2.06 -2.93 -21.37
CA GLY A 138 -3.29 -2.67 -22.11
C GLY A 138 -3.11 -1.68 -23.26
N ALA A 139 -3.98 -1.78 -24.26
CA ALA A 139 -4.00 -0.92 -25.45
C ALA A 139 -4.48 0.50 -25.09
N GLY A 140 -3.65 1.47 -25.40
CA GLY A 140 -3.68 2.90 -25.12
C GLY A 140 -5.00 3.62 -24.87
N GLY A 141 -4.98 4.55 -23.93
CA GLY A 141 -6.10 5.41 -23.55
C GLY A 141 -5.79 6.20 -22.28
N ARG A 142 -6.70 7.11 -21.89
CA ARG A 142 -6.65 7.82 -20.60
C ARG A 142 -7.32 7.00 -19.49
N SER A 143 -6.84 5.77 -19.25
CA SER A 143 -7.38 4.87 -18.23
C SER A 143 -6.36 4.64 -17.13
N VAL A 144 -6.80 4.63 -15.86
CA VAL A 144 -5.91 4.59 -14.70
C VAL A 144 -6.52 3.82 -13.52
N VAL A 145 -5.73 2.94 -12.91
CA VAL A 145 -6.06 2.32 -11.62
C VAL A 145 -5.45 3.17 -10.49
N ALA A 146 -6.28 3.76 -9.65
CA ALA A 146 -5.87 4.59 -8.52
C ALA A 146 -5.91 3.81 -7.20
N ALA A 147 -4.78 3.67 -6.52
CA ALA A 147 -4.72 3.01 -5.22
C ALA A 147 -5.33 3.89 -4.12
N MET A 148 -6.32 3.36 -3.39
CA MET A 148 -7.01 4.03 -2.29
C MET A 148 -6.70 3.35 -0.95
N SER A 149 -6.21 4.11 0.01
CA SER A 149 -5.90 3.63 1.37
C SER A 149 -6.93 4.04 2.42
N GLY A 150 -8.01 4.70 2.01
CA GLY A 150 -8.99 5.33 2.92
C GLY A 150 -8.52 6.67 3.52
N GLY A 151 -7.35 7.17 3.13
CA GLY A 151 -6.83 8.49 3.52
C GLY A 151 -7.17 9.59 2.51
N VAL A 152 -7.06 10.86 2.95
CA VAL A 152 -7.37 12.04 2.13
C VAL A 152 -6.56 12.10 0.84
N ASP A 153 -5.26 11.79 0.90
CA ASP A 153 -4.37 11.86 -0.25
C ASP A 153 -4.82 10.93 -1.39
N SER A 154 -5.10 9.69 -1.08
CA SER A 154 -5.53 8.72 -2.08
C SER A 154 -6.91 9.01 -2.66
N ALA A 155 -7.83 9.57 -1.86
CA ALA A 155 -9.15 9.97 -2.34
C ALA A 155 -9.07 11.19 -3.27
N VAL A 156 -8.26 12.20 -2.92
CA VAL A 156 -8.04 13.38 -3.77
C VAL A 156 -7.31 12.98 -5.05
N THR A 157 -6.36 12.04 -5.00
CA THR A 157 -5.72 11.47 -6.18
C THR A 157 -6.75 10.93 -7.18
N ALA A 158 -7.67 10.08 -6.74
CA ALA A 158 -8.72 9.51 -7.61
C ALA A 158 -9.66 10.61 -8.15
N LEU A 159 -10.01 11.59 -7.33
CA LEU A 159 -10.84 12.72 -7.72
C LEU A 159 -10.18 13.58 -8.81
N LEU A 160 -8.92 13.98 -8.61
CA LEU A 160 -8.16 14.80 -9.57
C LEU A 160 -8.04 14.11 -10.93
N LEU A 161 -7.80 12.81 -10.95
CA LEU A 161 -7.74 12.03 -12.18
C LEU A 161 -9.08 11.99 -12.90
N LYS A 162 -10.18 11.79 -12.15
CA LYS A 162 -11.53 11.87 -12.71
C LYS A 162 -11.83 13.25 -13.30
N GLU A 163 -11.52 14.35 -12.58
CA GLU A 163 -11.71 15.72 -13.04
C GLU A 163 -10.82 16.04 -14.27
N ALA A 164 -9.65 15.40 -14.37
CA ALA A 164 -8.79 15.49 -15.55
C ALA A 164 -9.26 14.64 -16.75
N GLY A 165 -10.41 13.95 -16.63
CA GLY A 165 -11.03 13.18 -17.70
C GLY A 165 -10.41 11.80 -17.94
N TYR A 166 -9.76 11.21 -16.94
CA TYR A 166 -9.36 9.81 -16.99
C TYR A 166 -10.56 8.88 -16.72
N ASP A 167 -10.57 7.73 -17.37
CA ASP A 167 -11.38 6.59 -16.93
C ASP A 167 -10.67 5.96 -15.73
N VAL A 168 -11.25 6.13 -14.54
CA VAL A 168 -10.61 5.79 -13.27
C VAL A 168 -11.29 4.57 -12.66
N ALA A 169 -10.53 3.51 -12.43
CA ALA A 169 -10.86 2.45 -11.48
C ALA A 169 -10.05 2.63 -10.19
N THR A 170 -10.59 2.20 -9.07
CA THR A 170 -9.91 2.34 -7.77
C THR A 170 -9.66 0.99 -7.13
N VAL A 171 -8.60 0.89 -6.32
CA VAL A 171 -8.24 -0.35 -5.63
C VAL A 171 -7.77 -0.11 -4.20
N THR A 172 -8.22 -0.96 -3.28
CA THR A 172 -7.65 -1.03 -1.92
C THR A 172 -6.93 -2.36 -1.73
N PHE A 173 -5.74 -2.31 -1.15
CA PHE A 173 -4.93 -3.49 -0.82
C PHE A 173 -5.11 -3.89 0.64
N ARG A 174 -5.52 -5.13 0.89
CA ARG A 174 -5.51 -5.74 2.22
C ARG A 174 -4.13 -6.36 2.45
N LEU A 175 -3.26 -5.64 3.15
CA LEU A 175 -1.85 -6.02 3.33
C LEU A 175 -1.61 -6.87 4.58
N HIS A 176 -2.45 -6.73 5.60
CA HIS A 176 -2.38 -7.50 6.84
C HIS A 176 -3.75 -7.51 7.53
N ASP A 177 -3.92 -8.35 8.54
CA ASP A 177 -5.14 -8.36 9.35
C ASP A 177 -5.10 -7.18 10.32
N GLY A 178 -5.85 -6.12 10.00
CA GLY A 178 -6.07 -4.99 10.89
C GLY A 178 -7.14 -5.35 11.93
N GLU A 179 -6.95 -4.93 13.19
CA GLU A 179 -7.96 -5.08 14.22
C GLU A 179 -9.21 -4.26 13.88
N LYS A 180 -10.40 -4.81 14.12
CA LYS A 180 -11.67 -4.12 13.94
C LYS A 180 -11.70 -2.87 14.84
N GLY A 181 -12.02 -1.72 14.27
CA GLY A 181 -11.99 -0.43 14.98
C GLY A 181 -10.60 0.22 15.06
N SER A 182 -9.54 -0.43 14.54
CA SER A 182 -8.23 0.21 14.38
C SER A 182 -8.24 1.18 13.19
N ARG A 183 -7.39 2.22 13.26
CA ARG A 183 -7.20 3.17 12.15
C ARG A 183 -6.16 2.70 11.12
N SER A 184 -5.84 1.41 11.11
CA SER A 184 -4.96 0.83 10.10
C SER A 184 -5.60 0.89 8.72
N CYS A 185 -4.83 1.20 7.69
CA CYS A 185 -5.29 1.21 6.30
C CYS A 185 -5.85 -0.15 5.82
N CYS A 186 -5.57 -1.22 6.55
CA CYS A 186 -6.02 -2.59 6.26
C CYS A 186 -7.15 -3.06 7.19
N SER A 187 -7.71 -2.20 8.05
CA SER A 187 -8.87 -2.60 8.85
C SER A 187 -10.10 -2.78 7.94
N PRO A 188 -11.00 -3.71 8.25
CA PRO A 188 -12.24 -3.89 7.48
C PRO A 188 -13.02 -2.59 7.31
N ASP A 189 -13.08 -1.77 8.36
CA ASP A 189 -13.78 -0.48 8.34
C ASP A 189 -13.14 0.51 7.36
N THR A 190 -11.79 0.54 7.27
CA THR A 190 -11.07 1.41 6.33
C THR A 190 -11.26 0.96 4.88
N VAL A 191 -11.27 -0.35 4.62
CA VAL A 191 -11.54 -0.90 3.27
C VAL A 191 -12.96 -0.54 2.82
N LEU A 192 -13.95 -0.74 3.68
CA LEU A 192 -15.33 -0.36 3.41
C LEU A 192 -15.46 1.15 3.17
N PHE A 193 -14.80 1.96 3.97
CA PHE A 193 -14.81 3.41 3.84
C PHE A 193 -14.17 3.89 2.52
N ALA A 194 -13.07 3.26 2.08
CA ALA A 194 -12.44 3.56 0.80
C ALA A 194 -13.39 3.22 -0.36
N ARG A 195 -14.04 2.06 -0.32
CA ARG A 195 -15.04 1.64 -1.30
C ARG A 195 -16.23 2.61 -1.36
N ASP A 196 -16.81 2.96 -0.22
CA ASP A 196 -17.94 3.88 -0.17
C ASP A 196 -17.55 5.28 -0.69
N THR A 197 -16.31 5.72 -0.43
CA THR A 197 -15.77 6.99 -0.95
C THR A 197 -15.65 6.92 -2.48
N ALA A 198 -15.13 5.83 -3.04
CA ALA A 198 -15.03 5.62 -4.49
C ALA A 198 -16.41 5.61 -5.15
N HIS A 199 -17.37 4.86 -4.60
CA HIS A 199 -18.73 4.78 -5.13
C HIS A 199 -19.46 6.13 -5.10
N ARG A 200 -19.27 6.95 -4.05
CA ARG A 200 -19.81 8.32 -4.02
C ARG A 200 -19.23 9.21 -5.11
N MET A 201 -18.01 8.94 -5.54
CA MET A 201 -17.40 9.58 -6.70
C MET A 201 -17.85 8.96 -8.04
N GLY A 202 -18.70 7.92 -8.05
CA GLY A 202 -19.10 7.17 -9.24
C GLY A 202 -17.96 6.36 -9.85
N LEU A 203 -16.99 5.93 -9.04
CA LEU A 203 -15.85 5.15 -9.49
C LEU A 203 -15.99 3.67 -9.11
N PRO A 204 -15.67 2.73 -10.02
CA PRO A 204 -15.57 1.32 -9.69
C PRO A 204 -14.47 1.09 -8.66
N HIS A 205 -14.69 0.16 -7.72
CA HIS A 205 -13.73 -0.13 -6.67
C HIS A 205 -13.48 -1.62 -6.53
N PHE A 206 -12.21 -1.98 -6.48
CA PHE A 206 -11.74 -3.35 -6.27
C PHE A 206 -11.02 -3.46 -4.93
N THR A 207 -11.01 -4.67 -4.37
CA THR A 207 -10.20 -5.00 -3.21
C THR A 207 -9.32 -6.19 -3.54
N LEU A 208 -8.02 -6.11 -3.27
CA LEU A 208 -7.09 -7.22 -3.44
C LEU A 208 -6.55 -7.67 -2.09
N ASP A 209 -6.65 -8.97 -1.78
CA ASP A 209 -6.03 -9.55 -0.59
C ASP A 209 -4.58 -9.94 -0.89
N LEU A 210 -3.66 -9.11 -0.42
CA LEU A 210 -2.22 -9.26 -0.62
C LEU A 210 -1.50 -9.65 0.69
N LYS A 211 -2.22 -10.15 1.70
CA LYS A 211 -1.66 -10.46 3.02
C LYS A 211 -0.49 -11.44 2.95
N GLU A 212 -0.61 -12.48 2.15
CA GLU A 212 0.47 -13.47 2.01
C GLU A 212 1.70 -12.89 1.32
N LEU A 213 1.50 -12.15 0.21
CA LEU A 213 2.57 -11.46 -0.51
C LEU A 213 3.28 -10.44 0.38
N PHE A 214 2.51 -9.62 1.10
CA PHE A 214 3.02 -8.62 2.03
C PHE A 214 3.79 -9.26 3.20
N ASN A 215 3.26 -10.34 3.76
CA ASN A 215 3.96 -11.07 4.81
C ASN A 215 5.32 -11.60 4.32
N ARG A 216 5.36 -12.22 3.14
CA ARG A 216 6.61 -12.77 2.58
C ARG A 216 7.62 -11.68 2.19
N ARG A 217 7.19 -10.63 1.51
CA ARG A 217 8.09 -9.63 0.89
C ARG A 217 8.42 -8.45 1.79
N VAL A 218 7.59 -8.17 2.80
CA VAL A 218 7.77 -6.99 3.67
C VAL A 218 7.97 -7.38 5.12
N MET A 219 7.03 -8.15 5.72
CA MET A 219 7.09 -8.42 7.15
C MET A 219 8.22 -9.39 7.52
N GLN A 220 8.44 -10.45 6.71
CA GLN A 220 9.53 -11.41 6.94
C GLN A 220 10.89 -10.77 6.68
N ASP A 221 11.02 -9.93 5.63
CA ASP A 221 12.25 -9.17 5.39
C ASP A 221 12.55 -8.19 6.53
N PHE A 222 11.52 -7.48 7.02
CA PHE A 222 11.63 -6.59 8.17
C PHE A 222 12.19 -7.31 9.41
N VAL A 223 11.62 -8.46 9.75
CA VAL A 223 12.07 -9.28 10.89
C VAL A 223 13.47 -9.84 10.65
N GLY A 224 13.75 -10.36 9.45
CA GLY A 224 15.05 -10.91 9.06
C GLY A 224 16.17 -9.86 9.12
N SER A 225 15.88 -8.65 8.65
CA SER A 225 16.83 -7.53 8.69
C SER A 225 17.24 -7.18 10.13
N TYR A 226 16.29 -7.12 11.07
CA TYR A 226 16.63 -6.90 12.49
C TYR A 226 17.45 -8.04 13.10
N LYS A 227 17.20 -9.29 12.71
CA LYS A 227 18.03 -10.43 13.11
C LYS A 227 19.48 -10.27 12.67
N GLU A 228 19.69 -9.67 11.51
CA GLU A 228 21.02 -9.40 10.94
C GLU A 228 21.62 -8.07 11.39
N GLY A 229 21.00 -7.38 12.34
CA GLY A 229 21.46 -6.08 12.84
C GLY A 229 21.35 -4.94 11.84
N ARG A 230 20.48 -5.10 10.83
CA ARG A 230 20.13 -4.07 9.85
C ARG A 230 18.86 -3.35 10.29
N THR A 231 18.69 -2.12 9.82
CA THR A 231 17.52 -1.30 10.10
C THR A 231 16.72 -1.09 8.81
N PRO A 232 15.73 -1.95 8.51
CA PRO A 232 14.98 -1.87 7.26
C PRO A 232 13.97 -0.73 7.25
N ASN A 233 13.59 -0.27 6.04
CA ASN A 233 12.42 0.57 5.84
C ASN A 233 11.34 -0.25 5.12
N PRO A 234 10.26 -0.67 5.82
CA PRO A 234 9.24 -1.53 5.22
C PRO A 234 8.41 -0.82 4.13
N CYS A 235 8.34 0.52 4.13
CA CYS A 235 7.67 1.27 3.07
C CYS A 235 8.43 1.15 1.74
N VAL A 236 9.76 1.14 1.79
CA VAL A 236 10.63 0.89 0.62
C VAL A 236 10.34 -0.49 0.04
N ALA A 237 10.39 -1.54 0.88
CA ALA A 237 10.08 -2.91 0.44
C ALA A 237 8.65 -3.07 -0.08
N CYS A 238 7.66 -2.40 0.54
CA CYS A 238 6.27 -2.42 0.10
C CYS A 238 6.09 -1.78 -1.28
N ASN A 239 6.72 -0.65 -1.54
CA ASN A 239 6.67 0.00 -2.84
C ASN A 239 7.41 -0.85 -3.90
N ALA A 240 8.60 -1.37 -3.57
CA ALA A 240 9.39 -2.20 -4.47
C ALA A 240 8.68 -3.49 -4.92
N HIS A 241 7.96 -4.16 -4.00
CA HIS A 241 7.55 -5.56 -4.24
C HIS A 241 6.04 -5.80 -4.16
N VAL A 242 5.23 -4.83 -3.71
CA VAL A 242 3.80 -5.06 -3.47
C VAL A 242 2.94 -4.05 -4.20
N LYS A 243 2.94 -2.77 -3.79
CA LYS A 243 1.94 -1.80 -4.24
C LYS A 243 1.94 -1.57 -5.75
N PHE A 244 3.09 -1.24 -6.33
CA PHE A 244 3.15 -0.92 -7.75
C PHE A 244 2.91 -2.15 -8.61
N HIS A 245 3.47 -3.29 -8.26
CA HIS A 245 3.21 -4.55 -8.96
C HIS A 245 1.73 -4.94 -8.91
N ALA A 246 1.08 -4.84 -7.75
CA ALA A 246 -0.33 -5.16 -7.62
C ALA A 246 -1.25 -4.15 -8.35
N SER A 247 -0.89 -2.86 -8.33
CA SER A 247 -1.60 -1.83 -9.11
C SER A 247 -1.52 -2.10 -10.61
N THR A 248 -0.31 -2.41 -11.10
CA THR A 248 -0.07 -2.71 -12.50
C THR A 248 -0.74 -4.02 -12.92
N PHE A 249 -0.66 -5.06 -12.10
CA PHE A 249 -1.40 -6.29 -12.33
C PHE A 249 -2.90 -6.03 -12.54
N LEU A 250 -3.54 -5.26 -11.65
CA LEU A 250 -4.95 -4.95 -11.82
C LEU A 250 -5.21 -4.09 -13.07
N ALA A 251 -4.34 -3.12 -13.36
CA ALA A 251 -4.44 -2.32 -14.57
C ALA A 251 -4.40 -3.19 -15.83
N ASP A 252 -3.46 -4.14 -15.87
CA ASP A 252 -3.34 -5.08 -16.99
C ASP A 252 -4.58 -5.98 -17.13
N GLN A 253 -5.12 -6.47 -16.00
CA GLN A 253 -6.35 -7.27 -15.99
C GLN A 253 -7.57 -6.48 -16.46
N LEU A 254 -7.61 -5.17 -16.25
CA LEU A 254 -8.71 -4.31 -16.70
C LEU A 254 -8.46 -3.70 -18.08
N GLY A 255 -7.30 -3.94 -18.69
CA GLY A 255 -6.89 -3.29 -19.93
C GLY A 255 -6.56 -1.81 -19.77
N TYR A 256 -6.20 -1.39 -18.57
CA TYR A 256 -5.88 -0.01 -18.22
C TYR A 256 -4.39 0.31 -18.42
N GLN A 257 -4.10 1.52 -18.87
CA GLN A 257 -2.74 1.93 -19.24
C GLN A 257 -1.89 2.36 -18.03
N HIS A 258 -2.49 3.10 -17.10
CA HIS A 258 -1.77 3.77 -16.02
C HIS A 258 -2.18 3.24 -14.64
N VAL A 259 -1.30 3.48 -13.68
CA VAL A 259 -1.57 3.34 -12.25
C VAL A 259 -1.33 4.67 -11.56
N ALA A 260 -1.99 4.93 -10.44
CA ALA A 260 -1.80 6.13 -9.67
C ALA A 260 -1.84 5.87 -8.17
N THR A 261 -1.09 6.64 -7.43
CA THR A 261 -1.07 6.59 -5.96
C THR A 261 -1.03 7.99 -5.36
N GLY A 262 -1.44 8.11 -4.10
CA GLY A 262 -1.39 9.37 -3.36
C GLY A 262 -0.01 9.73 -2.81
N HIS A 263 1.08 9.31 -3.45
CA HIS A 263 2.41 9.74 -3.05
C HIS A 263 2.71 11.16 -3.53
N TYR A 264 3.45 11.89 -2.70
CA TYR A 264 4.00 13.20 -3.03
C TYR A 264 5.35 12.98 -3.73
N ALA A 265 5.32 12.93 -5.03
CA ALA A 265 6.45 12.82 -5.94
C ALA A 265 6.00 13.24 -7.34
N ARG A 266 6.93 13.46 -8.27
CA ARG A 266 6.67 13.71 -9.68
C ARG A 266 7.38 12.66 -10.53
N VAL A 267 6.83 12.38 -11.71
CA VAL A 267 7.50 11.61 -12.75
C VAL A 267 7.69 12.52 -13.96
N GLU A 268 8.93 12.67 -14.39
CA GLU A 268 9.32 13.44 -15.56
C GLU A 268 9.58 12.52 -16.77
N GLU A 269 9.83 13.11 -17.93
CA GLU A 269 10.15 12.37 -19.13
C GLU A 269 11.38 11.46 -18.94
N GLY A 270 11.31 10.22 -19.47
CA GLY A 270 12.37 9.23 -19.33
C GLY A 270 12.31 8.42 -18.04
N PRO A 271 11.13 8.06 -17.54
CA PRO A 271 10.64 7.72 -16.21
C PRO A 271 11.57 8.09 -15.05
N THR A 272 11.86 9.39 -14.94
CA THR A 272 12.69 9.95 -13.88
C THR A 272 11.81 10.39 -12.71
N LEU A 273 12.14 9.95 -11.52
CA LEU A 273 11.47 10.37 -10.30
C LEU A 273 11.99 11.74 -9.87
N ALA A 274 11.08 12.69 -9.56
CA ALA A 274 11.41 14.02 -9.10
C ALA A 274 10.66 14.41 -7.83
N ARG A 275 11.19 15.36 -7.07
CA ARG A 275 10.59 15.85 -5.83
C ARG A 275 9.26 16.56 -6.09
N PRO A 276 8.33 16.53 -5.12
CA PRO A 276 7.07 17.25 -5.21
C PRO A 276 7.26 18.75 -4.94
N VAL A 277 6.25 19.54 -5.29
CA VAL A 277 6.16 20.97 -4.93
C VAL A 277 6.13 21.18 -3.41
N ASP A 278 5.56 20.26 -2.66
CA ASP A 278 5.62 20.26 -1.18
C ASP A 278 6.79 19.42 -0.68
N GLU A 279 7.98 20.03 -0.59
CA GLU A 279 9.18 19.35 -0.09
C GLU A 279 9.02 18.76 1.32
N SER A 280 8.13 19.35 2.16
CA SER A 280 7.87 18.84 3.50
C SER A 280 7.16 17.48 3.50
N LYS A 281 6.59 17.09 2.36
CA LYS A 281 5.87 15.84 2.11
C LYS A 281 6.59 14.92 1.13
N ASP A 282 7.81 15.26 0.74
CA ASP A 282 8.61 14.47 -0.20
C ASP A 282 8.68 12.98 0.19
N GLN A 283 8.25 12.13 -0.75
CA GLN A 283 8.24 10.68 -0.60
C GLN A 283 9.15 9.97 -1.62
N THR A 284 9.98 10.72 -2.36
CA THR A 284 10.93 10.13 -3.31
C THR A 284 11.87 9.13 -2.65
N TYR A 285 12.24 9.39 -1.38
CA TYR A 285 13.07 8.49 -0.57
C TYR A 285 12.52 7.06 -0.42
N VAL A 286 11.22 6.85 -0.51
CA VAL A 286 10.61 5.51 -0.41
C VAL A 286 10.18 4.96 -1.77
N LEU A 287 10.37 5.72 -2.85
CA LEU A 287 10.00 5.36 -4.22
C LEU A 287 11.17 4.97 -5.11
N TRP A 288 12.42 5.23 -4.70
CA TRP A 288 13.62 4.91 -5.47
C TRP A 288 13.69 3.44 -5.96
N PRO A 289 13.16 2.43 -5.23
CA PRO A 289 13.29 1.03 -5.68
C PRO A 289 12.21 0.61 -6.69
N VAL A 290 11.28 1.51 -7.04
CA VAL A 290 10.26 1.22 -8.06
C VAL A 290 10.94 1.07 -9.42
N PRO A 291 10.79 -0.06 -10.12
CA PRO A 291 11.38 -0.25 -11.44
C PRO A 291 10.93 0.82 -12.44
N GLY A 292 11.82 1.21 -13.37
CA GLY A 292 11.56 2.29 -14.32
C GLY A 292 10.39 1.99 -15.27
N ASP A 293 10.17 0.74 -15.63
CA ASP A 293 9.01 0.31 -16.43
C ASP A 293 7.68 0.49 -15.69
N LEU A 294 7.62 0.22 -14.39
CA LEU A 294 6.45 0.50 -13.55
C LEU A 294 6.28 2.00 -13.34
N LEU A 295 7.38 2.72 -13.13
CA LEU A 295 7.36 4.17 -12.95
C LEU A 295 6.84 4.90 -14.19
N SER A 296 7.19 4.43 -15.41
CA SER A 296 6.71 4.98 -16.68
C SER A 296 5.19 4.95 -16.86
N ARG A 297 4.52 4.04 -16.17
CA ARG A 297 3.05 3.90 -16.15
C ARG A 297 2.40 4.58 -14.94
N THR A 298 3.21 5.17 -14.05
CA THR A 298 2.72 5.71 -12.78
C THR A 298 2.45 7.21 -12.87
N ILE A 299 1.32 7.63 -12.33
CA ILE A 299 0.93 9.03 -12.18
C ILE A 299 0.87 9.38 -10.68
N PHE A 300 1.51 10.47 -10.30
CA PHE A 300 1.46 11.03 -8.96
C PHE A 300 0.78 12.41 -8.98
N PRO A 301 -0.56 12.49 -8.97
CA PRO A 301 -1.26 13.77 -9.10
C PRO A 301 -0.91 14.76 -7.99
N LEU A 302 -0.58 14.28 -6.79
CA LEU A 302 -0.28 15.13 -5.64
C LEU A 302 1.12 15.76 -5.68
N GLY A 303 1.97 15.35 -6.60
CA GLY A 303 3.30 15.94 -6.78
C GLY A 303 3.28 17.43 -7.08
N GLU A 304 2.20 17.92 -7.69
CA GLU A 304 2.00 19.34 -8.07
C GLU A 304 1.25 20.15 -7.00
N TYR A 305 0.88 19.55 -5.87
CA TYR A 305 0.06 20.20 -4.83
C TYR A 305 0.74 20.22 -3.47
N ARG A 306 0.51 21.29 -2.73
CA ARG A 306 0.83 21.33 -1.30
C ARG A 306 -0.21 20.58 -0.50
N LYS A 307 0.19 20.00 0.64
CA LYS A 307 -0.71 19.25 1.52
C LYS A 307 -1.94 20.06 1.97
N THR A 308 -1.77 21.35 2.18
CA THR A 308 -2.86 22.26 2.53
C THR A 308 -3.88 22.36 1.41
N GLU A 309 -3.43 22.45 0.14
CA GLU A 309 -4.31 22.50 -1.03
C GLU A 309 -5.08 21.19 -1.20
N VAL A 310 -4.42 20.04 -0.99
CA VAL A 310 -5.07 18.72 -1.02
C VAL A 310 -6.20 18.62 -0.01
N ARG A 311 -6.02 19.15 1.21
CA ARG A 311 -7.10 19.19 2.22
C ARG A 311 -8.23 20.13 1.81
N THR A 312 -7.91 21.31 1.29
CA THR A 312 -8.91 22.26 0.79
C THR A 312 -9.76 21.64 -0.33
N ILE A 313 -9.12 20.98 -1.30
CA ILE A 313 -9.83 20.26 -2.38
C ILE A 313 -10.78 19.20 -1.79
N ALA A 314 -10.32 18.42 -0.80
CA ALA A 314 -11.16 17.42 -0.16
C ALA A 314 -12.39 18.03 0.55
N GLU A 315 -12.20 19.17 1.24
CA GLU A 315 -13.28 19.90 1.93
C GLU A 315 -14.27 20.49 0.93
N GLU A 316 -13.80 21.21 -0.08
CA GLU A 316 -14.62 21.85 -1.11
C GLU A 316 -15.46 20.87 -1.91
N ARG A 317 -14.95 19.64 -2.12
CA ARG A 317 -15.66 18.55 -2.81
C ARG A 317 -16.49 17.67 -1.87
N GLY A 318 -16.57 18.02 -0.57
CA GLY A 318 -17.37 17.31 0.43
C GLY A 318 -16.91 15.87 0.68
N LEU A 319 -15.61 15.56 0.48
CA LEU A 319 -15.08 14.23 0.77
C LEU A 319 -15.04 14.00 2.29
N ALA A 320 -15.70 12.95 2.78
CA ALA A 320 -15.74 12.61 4.19
C ALA A 320 -14.35 12.36 4.81
N VAL A 321 -13.35 12.03 3.95
CA VAL A 321 -11.95 11.81 4.33
C VAL A 321 -11.18 13.09 4.71
N ALA A 322 -11.70 14.28 4.42
CA ALA A 322 -11.01 15.55 4.65
C ALA A 322 -10.51 15.72 6.10
N TYR A 323 -11.25 15.17 7.05
CA TYR A 323 -10.96 15.26 8.49
C TYR A 323 -10.24 14.04 9.07
N THR A 324 -9.84 13.09 8.22
CA THR A 324 -9.12 11.89 8.66
C THR A 324 -7.67 12.26 9.02
N PRO A 325 -7.18 11.86 10.21
CA PRO A 325 -5.77 12.05 10.58
C PRO A 325 -4.83 11.29 9.65
N GLU A 326 -3.63 11.84 9.46
CA GLU A 326 -2.58 11.17 8.68
C GLU A 326 -2.05 9.93 9.41
N SER A 327 -1.75 8.87 8.64
CA SER A 327 -1.00 7.73 9.14
C SER A 327 0.48 8.11 9.24
N GLN A 328 1.05 8.07 10.45
CA GLN A 328 2.45 8.47 10.70
C GLN A 328 3.39 7.29 10.98
N ASP A 329 2.85 6.08 11.19
CA ASP A 329 3.59 4.91 11.63
C ASP A 329 3.62 3.80 10.57
N ILE A 330 4.45 2.78 10.82
CA ILE A 330 4.47 1.54 10.02
C ILE A 330 3.08 0.90 10.09
N CYS A 331 2.45 0.70 8.95
CA CYS A 331 1.04 0.31 8.84
C CYS A 331 0.66 -0.95 9.63
N PHE A 332 1.58 -1.91 9.77
CA PHE A 332 1.38 -3.15 10.53
C PHE A 332 1.93 -3.11 11.98
N ILE A 333 2.37 -1.93 12.44
CA ILE A 333 2.84 -1.66 13.82
C ILE A 333 2.19 -0.35 14.29
N PRO A 334 0.87 -0.33 14.48
CA PRO A 334 0.13 0.91 14.71
C PRO A 334 0.43 1.58 16.08
N ASP A 335 1.03 0.85 17.01
CA ASP A 335 1.48 1.33 18.31
C ASP A 335 2.92 1.86 18.30
N GLY A 336 3.59 1.86 17.13
CA GLY A 336 5.00 2.25 16.98
C GLY A 336 6.00 1.32 17.69
N ASN A 337 5.53 0.23 18.31
CA ASN A 337 6.37 -0.69 19.08
C ASN A 337 6.98 -1.80 18.20
N TYR A 338 7.86 -1.40 17.25
CA TYR A 338 8.53 -2.36 16.38
C TYR A 338 9.31 -3.44 17.14
N ARG A 339 9.89 -3.10 18.30
CA ARG A 339 10.63 -4.05 19.16
C ARG A 339 9.73 -5.18 19.66
N GLY A 340 8.56 -4.82 20.18
CA GLY A 340 7.55 -5.81 20.61
C GLY A 340 7.07 -6.68 19.45
N PHE A 341 6.92 -6.11 18.27
CA PHE A 341 6.56 -6.85 17.05
C PHE A 341 7.65 -7.85 16.64
N VAL A 342 8.92 -7.41 16.56
CA VAL A 342 10.04 -8.26 16.17
C VAL A 342 10.26 -9.36 17.21
N ARG A 343 10.25 -9.02 18.51
CA ARG A 343 10.43 -10.00 19.61
C ARG A 343 9.42 -11.13 19.61
N LYS A 344 8.19 -10.89 19.21
CA LYS A 344 7.15 -11.95 19.07
C LYS A 344 7.47 -12.98 17.97
N LYS A 345 8.38 -12.63 17.06
CA LYS A 345 8.70 -13.45 15.86
C LYS A 345 10.13 -13.99 15.85
N VAL A 346 10.92 -13.63 16.85
CA VAL A 346 12.34 -13.99 16.94
C VAL A 346 12.67 -14.44 18.34
N ASP A 347 13.33 -15.58 18.47
CA ASP A 347 13.98 -15.98 19.69
C ASP A 347 15.23 -15.09 19.88
N ALA A 348 15.11 -14.11 20.75
CA ALA A 348 16.17 -13.16 21.01
C ALA A 348 17.10 -13.70 22.12
N GLU A 349 18.38 -13.84 21.82
CA GLU A 349 19.36 -14.30 22.80
C GLU A 349 19.99 -13.10 23.56
N PRO A 350 20.16 -13.20 24.89
CA PRO A 350 20.86 -12.20 25.66
C PRO A 350 22.33 -12.08 25.22
N GLY A 351 22.88 -10.86 25.29
CA GLY A 351 24.25 -10.60 24.92
C GLY A 351 24.86 -9.42 25.70
N ASP A 352 26.08 -9.05 25.33
CA ASP A 352 26.83 -8.01 26.01
C ASP A 352 26.75 -6.67 25.26
N ILE A 353 26.66 -5.59 26.04
CA ILE A 353 26.88 -4.22 25.57
C ILE A 353 28.36 -3.88 25.88
N VAL A 354 29.11 -3.61 24.82
CA VAL A 354 30.53 -3.34 24.90
C VAL A 354 30.89 -1.94 24.41
N ASP A 355 31.99 -1.38 24.89
CA ASP A 355 32.57 -0.18 24.30
C ASP A 355 33.49 -0.53 23.11
N ARG A 356 33.99 0.49 22.41
CA ARG A 356 34.90 0.32 21.26
C ARG A 356 36.25 -0.36 21.61
N LYS A 357 36.54 -0.56 22.89
CA LYS A 357 37.69 -1.30 23.41
C LYS A 357 37.33 -2.70 23.91
N GLU A 358 36.18 -3.21 23.51
CA GLU A 358 35.62 -4.52 23.87
C GLU A 358 35.38 -4.70 25.40
N ARG A 359 35.33 -3.62 26.18
CA ARG A 359 35.02 -3.72 27.61
C ARG A 359 33.50 -3.84 27.77
N VAL A 360 33.08 -4.84 28.54
CA VAL A 360 31.65 -5.05 28.83
C VAL A 360 31.17 -3.95 29.79
N LEU A 361 30.12 -3.23 29.33
CA LEU A 361 29.48 -2.16 30.09
C LEU A 361 28.13 -2.57 30.66
N GLY A 362 27.49 -3.62 30.09
CA GLY A 362 26.19 -4.10 30.51
C GLY A 362 25.74 -5.30 29.69
N ARG A 363 24.48 -5.70 29.87
CA ARG A 363 23.87 -6.80 29.13
C ARG A 363 22.53 -6.37 28.56
N HIS A 364 22.13 -6.99 27.47
CA HIS A 364 20.84 -6.80 26.83
C HIS A 364 20.11 -8.14 26.65
N ALA A 365 18.81 -8.07 26.38
CA ALA A 365 17.94 -9.23 26.17
C ALA A 365 17.85 -9.70 24.72
N GLY A 366 18.43 -8.95 23.77
CA GLY A 366 18.48 -9.30 22.36
C GLY A 366 18.99 -8.14 21.50
N VAL A 367 19.82 -8.45 20.49
CA VAL A 367 20.39 -7.47 19.57
C VAL A 367 19.32 -6.77 18.72
N VAL A 368 18.17 -7.42 18.53
CA VAL A 368 17.03 -6.90 17.74
C VAL A 368 16.38 -5.64 18.34
N ASP A 369 16.70 -5.30 19.58
CA ASP A 369 16.21 -4.09 20.23
C ASP A 369 17.04 -2.85 19.90
N PHE A 370 18.15 -3.01 19.18
CA PHE A 370 19.12 -1.95 18.97
C PHE A 370 19.23 -1.57 17.49
N THR A 371 19.41 -0.28 17.29
CA THR A 371 19.60 0.32 15.97
C THR A 371 20.80 1.26 16.05
N VAL A 372 21.65 1.29 15.03
CA VAL A 372 22.77 2.23 14.93
C VAL A 372 22.26 3.66 15.04
N GLY A 373 22.90 4.47 15.89
CA GLY A 373 22.48 5.83 16.22
C GLY A 373 21.51 5.93 17.40
N GLN A 374 21.01 4.81 17.95
CA GLN A 374 20.14 4.82 19.12
C GLN A 374 20.85 5.39 20.34
N ARG A 375 20.18 6.35 21.03
CA ARG A 375 20.68 6.97 22.27
C ARG A 375 19.90 6.50 23.50
N ARG A 376 18.57 6.30 23.37
CA ARG A 376 17.69 5.97 24.50
C ARG A 376 17.47 4.47 24.60
N GLY A 377 17.26 3.98 25.83
CA GLY A 377 16.94 2.56 26.07
C GLY A 377 18.10 1.59 25.86
N ILE A 378 19.36 2.07 25.96
CA ILE A 378 20.56 1.22 25.87
C ILE A 378 20.73 0.38 27.16
N GLY A 379 20.27 0.88 28.31
CA GLY A 379 20.37 0.15 29.59
C GLY A 379 21.72 0.25 30.26
N VAL A 380 22.61 1.16 29.80
CA VAL A 380 23.92 1.41 30.40
C VAL A 380 23.98 2.82 30.97
N SER A 381 24.44 2.95 32.19
CA SER A 381 24.71 4.26 32.83
C SER A 381 26.17 4.70 32.56
N ALA A 382 26.32 5.92 32.05
CA ALA A 382 27.62 6.49 31.75
C ALA A 382 27.64 8.01 32.02
N PRO A 383 28.82 8.59 32.31
CA PRO A 383 28.98 10.03 32.57
C PRO A 383 28.59 10.91 31.37
N THR A 384 28.73 10.38 30.16
CA THR A 384 28.34 11.05 28.88
C THR A 384 27.35 10.20 28.12
N PRO A 385 26.45 10.81 27.31
CA PRO A 385 25.52 10.04 26.51
C PRO A 385 26.25 9.05 25.60
N LEU A 386 25.78 7.79 25.63
CA LEU A 386 26.25 6.73 24.74
C LEU A 386 25.27 6.54 23.59
N TYR A 387 25.79 6.11 22.46
CA TYR A 387 25.08 5.81 21.25
C TYR A 387 25.45 4.41 20.74
N VAL A 388 24.52 3.67 20.20
CA VAL A 388 24.84 2.42 19.51
C VAL A 388 25.60 2.75 18.24
N THR A 389 26.84 2.30 18.14
CA THR A 389 27.70 2.51 16.97
C THR A 389 27.72 1.32 16.03
N GLU A 390 27.51 0.10 16.57
CA GLU A 390 27.46 -1.13 15.79
C GLU A 390 26.57 -2.17 16.49
N VAL A 391 25.89 -2.99 15.70
CA VAL A 391 25.16 -4.19 16.16
C VAL A 391 25.83 -5.41 15.54
N ARG A 392 26.27 -6.36 16.35
CA ARG A 392 26.99 -7.59 15.94
C ARG A 392 26.15 -8.84 16.23
N PRO A 393 25.21 -9.24 15.37
CA PRO A 393 24.31 -10.36 15.65
C PRO A 393 25.03 -11.69 15.85
N ARG A 394 26.13 -11.94 15.10
CA ARG A 394 26.86 -13.22 15.18
C ARG A 394 27.51 -13.46 16.55
N SER A 395 28.03 -12.41 17.21
CA SER A 395 28.60 -12.49 18.53
C SER A 395 27.61 -12.12 19.64
N GLY A 396 26.38 -11.69 19.28
CA GLY A 396 25.40 -11.21 20.23
C GLY A 396 25.80 -9.91 20.94
N GLN A 397 26.65 -9.08 20.32
CA GLN A 397 27.19 -7.86 20.95
C GLN A 397 26.53 -6.60 20.34
N VAL A 398 26.37 -5.60 21.23
CA VAL A 398 26.01 -4.23 20.86
C VAL A 398 27.16 -3.31 21.26
N VAL A 399 27.78 -2.65 20.27
CA VAL A 399 28.90 -1.72 20.53
C VAL A 399 28.34 -0.33 20.77
N VAL A 400 28.79 0.34 21.80
CA VAL A 400 28.40 1.71 22.13
C VAL A 400 29.60 2.65 22.16
N GLY A 401 29.35 3.90 21.77
CA GLY A 401 30.36 4.93 21.70
C GLY A 401 29.82 6.33 21.91
N LYS A 402 30.62 7.35 21.66
CA LYS A 402 30.24 8.76 21.70
C LYS A 402 29.53 9.14 20.40
N LYS A 403 28.86 10.30 20.37
CA LYS A 403 28.18 10.82 19.17
C LYS A 403 29.11 10.94 17.96
N GLN A 404 30.34 11.40 18.16
CA GLN A 404 31.35 11.53 17.10
C GLN A 404 31.80 10.20 16.49
N ASP A 405 31.65 9.10 17.22
CA ASP A 405 31.94 7.75 16.70
C ASP A 405 30.92 7.25 15.65
N LEU A 406 29.81 7.97 15.49
CA LEU A 406 28.79 7.73 14.45
C LEU A 406 29.05 8.53 13.18
N GLU A 407 30.01 9.42 13.15
CA GLU A 407 30.34 10.23 11.98
C GLU A 407 30.93 9.36 10.87
N VAL A 408 30.39 9.45 9.69
CA VAL A 408 30.88 8.77 8.49
C VAL A 408 30.98 9.76 7.34
N ARG A 409 32.01 9.57 6.50
CA ARG A 409 32.23 10.31 5.24
C ARG A 409 32.13 9.42 4.02
N GLU A 410 31.99 8.13 4.22
CA GLU A 410 31.86 7.14 3.17
C GLU A 410 30.65 6.26 3.46
N VAL A 411 29.83 6.04 2.46
CA VAL A 411 28.63 5.18 2.54
C VAL A 411 28.68 4.18 1.39
N GLU A 412 28.86 2.92 1.73
CA GLU A 412 28.76 1.82 0.78
C GLU A 412 27.30 1.50 0.54
N VAL A 413 26.89 1.40 -0.76
CA VAL A 413 25.52 1.20 -1.20
C VAL A 413 25.44 0.01 -2.15
N ARG A 414 24.45 -0.86 -1.94
CA ARG A 414 24.19 -2.05 -2.76
C ARG A 414 22.71 -2.10 -3.19
N ASP A 415 22.38 -3.08 -4.00
CA ASP A 415 21.01 -3.30 -4.51
C ASP A 415 20.44 -2.02 -5.15
N LEU A 416 21.21 -1.45 -6.08
CA LEU A 416 20.92 -0.14 -6.68
C LEU A 416 19.86 -0.23 -7.79
N ASN A 417 19.05 0.81 -7.87
CA ASN A 417 18.18 1.11 -8.99
C ASN A 417 18.50 2.53 -9.49
N TRP A 418 18.83 2.68 -10.77
CA TRP A 418 19.19 3.94 -11.39
C TRP A 418 18.11 4.38 -12.38
N PHE A 419 17.71 5.65 -12.29
CA PHE A 419 16.80 6.32 -13.24
C PHE A 419 17.55 7.17 -14.27
N LEU A 420 18.71 7.71 -13.87
CA LEU A 420 19.61 8.53 -14.68
C LEU A 420 21.00 7.91 -14.69
N ASP A 421 21.91 8.53 -15.46
CA ASP A 421 23.33 8.14 -15.44
C ASP A 421 23.89 8.36 -14.02
N PRO A 422 24.54 7.36 -13.41
CA PRO A 422 25.14 7.53 -12.07
C PRO A 422 26.06 8.76 -11.95
N GLY A 423 26.71 9.18 -13.03
CA GLY A 423 27.55 10.38 -13.06
C GLY A 423 26.80 11.70 -12.80
N GLU A 424 25.47 11.71 -12.83
CA GLU A 424 24.65 12.85 -12.46
C GLU A 424 24.38 12.97 -10.95
N ALA A 425 24.84 11.98 -10.15
CA ALA A 425 24.64 11.98 -8.70
C ALA A 425 25.62 12.95 -8.02
N GLU A 426 25.12 14.04 -7.49
CA GLU A 426 25.88 15.06 -6.78
C GLU A 426 25.49 15.20 -5.31
N CYS A 427 24.32 14.67 -4.91
CA CYS A 427 23.86 14.69 -3.53
C CYS A 427 23.30 13.33 -3.12
N VAL A 428 23.40 12.97 -1.83
CA VAL A 428 22.82 11.74 -1.29
C VAL A 428 22.05 12.00 0.01
N GLN A 429 20.86 11.41 0.10
CA GLN A 429 20.04 11.35 1.31
C GLN A 429 20.13 9.95 1.91
N VAL A 430 20.65 9.84 3.13
CA VAL A 430 20.90 8.55 3.80
C VAL A 430 19.91 8.24 4.94
N ARG A 431 18.90 9.09 5.12
CA ARG A 431 17.83 8.92 6.13
C ARG A 431 16.58 9.65 5.65
N TYR A 432 15.41 9.07 5.90
CA TYR A 432 14.12 9.62 5.46
C TYR A 432 13.91 11.11 5.81
N ASN A 433 14.24 11.50 7.04
CA ASN A 433 14.04 12.87 7.51
C ASN A 433 15.35 13.71 7.54
N SER A 434 16.33 13.43 6.69
CA SER A 434 17.54 14.23 6.55
C SER A 434 17.54 15.01 5.25
N GLN A 435 18.23 16.14 5.24
CA GLN A 435 18.55 16.83 3.99
C GLN A 435 19.61 16.02 3.23
N PRO A 436 19.60 16.05 1.88
CA PRO A 436 20.70 15.51 1.10
C PRO A 436 22.01 16.23 1.41
N VAL A 437 23.11 15.51 1.28
CA VAL A 437 24.48 16.02 1.46
C VAL A 437 25.23 15.85 0.16
N SER A 438 26.03 16.84 -0.24
CA SER A 438 26.87 16.75 -1.43
C SER A 438 27.82 15.55 -1.36
N CYS A 439 27.98 14.85 -2.46
CA CYS A 439 28.83 13.69 -2.56
C CYS A 439 29.41 13.48 -3.95
N ALA A 440 30.53 12.77 -4.02
CA ALA A 440 31.00 12.08 -5.21
C ALA A 440 30.73 10.60 -5.06
N ILE A 441 30.47 9.91 -6.17
CA ILE A 441 30.24 8.47 -6.15
C ILE A 441 31.26 7.72 -7.02
N GLU A 442 31.61 6.52 -6.62
CA GLU A 442 32.45 5.61 -7.41
C GLU A 442 31.94 4.17 -7.31
N GLU A 443 32.19 3.40 -8.34
CA GLU A 443 31.85 1.97 -8.35
C GLU A 443 32.83 1.21 -7.44
N ALA A 444 32.30 0.36 -6.57
CA ALA A 444 33.07 -0.42 -5.62
C ALA A 444 33.52 -1.77 -6.22
N ASP A 445 34.70 -2.24 -5.82
CA ASP A 445 35.17 -3.59 -6.14
C ASP A 445 34.17 -4.65 -5.64
N GLY A 446 33.69 -5.52 -6.55
CA GLY A 446 32.73 -6.59 -6.23
C GLY A 446 31.26 -6.22 -6.33
N GLY A 447 30.95 -5.09 -6.96
CA GLY A 447 29.59 -4.60 -7.24
C GLY A 447 29.06 -3.76 -6.07
N GLY A 448 28.34 -2.70 -6.44
CA GLY A 448 27.87 -1.67 -5.51
C GLY A 448 28.59 -0.35 -5.76
N TRP A 449 28.28 0.65 -4.94
CA TRP A 449 28.83 2.01 -5.07
C TRP A 449 29.24 2.56 -3.71
N VAL A 450 30.24 3.44 -3.70
CA VAL A 450 30.65 4.20 -2.52
C VAL A 450 30.32 5.66 -2.75
N ALA A 451 29.60 6.26 -1.82
CA ALA A 451 29.37 7.70 -1.78
C ALA A 451 30.37 8.34 -0.82
N HIS A 452 31.23 9.20 -1.33
CA HIS A 452 32.16 10.05 -0.56
C HIS A 452 31.48 11.38 -0.27
N LEU A 453 31.22 11.65 1.02
CA LEU A 453 30.44 12.79 1.49
C LEU A 453 31.37 13.99 1.75
N ASP A 454 30.99 15.16 1.27
CA ASP A 454 31.73 16.39 1.55
C ASP A 454 31.70 16.75 3.04
N GLU A 455 30.58 16.44 3.71
CA GLU A 455 30.41 16.62 5.14
C GLU A 455 30.13 15.29 5.84
N ALA A 456 30.62 15.16 7.08
CA ALA A 456 30.35 13.97 7.88
C ALA A 456 28.87 13.91 8.29
N VAL A 457 28.24 12.77 8.06
CA VAL A 457 26.86 12.50 8.51
C VAL A 457 26.86 11.54 9.70
N ILE A 458 25.84 11.65 10.54
CA ILE A 458 25.73 10.88 11.78
C ILE A 458 24.59 9.85 11.66
N GLY A 459 24.88 8.62 12.11
CA GLY A 459 23.85 7.60 12.30
C GLY A 459 23.34 7.01 11.01
N VAL A 460 24.21 6.78 10.06
CA VAL A 460 23.96 5.96 8.87
C VAL A 460 23.86 4.51 9.33
N ALA A 461 22.66 3.93 9.18
CA ALA A 461 22.40 2.57 9.65
C ALA A 461 22.34 1.60 8.46
N PRO A 462 23.03 0.45 8.53
CA PRO A 462 22.90 -0.59 7.51
C PRO A 462 21.44 -1.02 7.33
N GLY A 463 21.02 -1.20 6.07
CA GLY A 463 19.64 -1.55 5.72
C GLY A 463 18.72 -0.35 5.49
N GLN A 464 19.15 0.88 5.79
CA GLN A 464 18.45 2.09 5.34
C GLN A 464 18.75 2.37 3.87
N SER A 465 17.94 3.22 3.25
CA SER A 465 18.20 3.65 1.87
C SER A 465 19.26 4.76 1.82
N ALA A 466 20.03 4.76 0.74
CA ALA A 466 20.76 5.92 0.26
C ALA A 466 20.14 6.32 -1.09
N VAL A 467 19.62 7.53 -1.20
CA VAL A 467 18.95 8.03 -2.40
C VAL A 467 19.77 9.18 -2.97
N PHE A 468 20.15 9.06 -4.24
CA PHE A 468 21.01 10.00 -4.95
C PHE A 468 20.16 10.98 -5.75
N TYR A 469 20.58 12.24 -5.73
CA TYR A 469 19.90 13.32 -6.42
C TYR A 469 20.89 14.11 -7.29
N THR A 470 20.36 14.81 -8.30
CA THR A 470 21.07 15.83 -9.07
C THR A 470 21.53 16.98 -8.18
N GLY A 471 22.49 17.80 -8.66
CA GLY A 471 23.09 18.88 -7.87
C GLY A 471 22.13 19.95 -7.40
N ASP A 472 21.02 20.17 -8.13
CA ASP A 472 19.90 21.01 -7.69
C ASP A 472 19.00 20.35 -6.64
N GLY A 473 19.18 19.05 -6.42
CA GLY A 473 18.39 18.25 -5.48
C GLY A 473 16.98 17.90 -5.97
N GLU A 474 16.60 18.22 -7.21
CA GLU A 474 15.24 18.09 -7.71
C GLU A 474 14.93 16.67 -8.22
N ARG A 475 15.84 16.06 -8.97
CA ARG A 475 15.63 14.75 -9.59
C ARG A 475 16.37 13.65 -8.85
N VAL A 476 15.71 12.51 -8.72
CA VAL A 476 16.33 11.30 -8.21
C VAL A 476 17.15 10.64 -9.31
N VAL A 477 18.45 10.56 -9.13
CA VAL A 477 19.36 9.83 -10.03
C VAL A 477 19.21 8.33 -9.84
N GLY A 478 19.05 7.90 -8.58
CA GLY A 478 18.86 6.51 -8.21
C GLY A 478 18.88 6.30 -6.72
N GLY A 479 18.98 5.07 -6.30
CA GLY A 479 19.10 4.74 -4.89
C GLY A 479 19.50 3.30 -4.67
N GLY A 480 19.82 2.99 -3.43
CA GLY A 480 20.20 1.65 -3.01
C GLY A 480 20.11 1.46 -1.50
N VAL A 481 20.52 0.31 -1.04
CA VAL A 481 20.53 -0.06 0.37
C VAL A 481 21.92 0.16 0.96
N VAL A 482 21.99 0.88 2.08
CA VAL A 482 23.24 1.07 2.82
C VAL A 482 23.79 -0.28 3.29
N ALA A 483 24.99 -0.60 2.84
CA ALA A 483 25.67 -1.83 3.20
C ALA A 483 26.21 -1.78 4.63
N ARG A 484 26.51 -2.95 5.17
CA ARG A 484 27.21 -3.04 6.45
C ARG A 484 28.67 -2.64 6.23
N ARG A 485 29.15 -1.69 7.01
CA ARG A 485 30.57 -1.31 6.98
C ARG A 485 31.42 -2.55 7.22
N SER A 486 32.25 -2.92 6.28
CA SER A 486 33.31 -3.90 6.48
C SER A 486 34.36 -3.23 7.38
N VAL A 487 34.56 -3.76 8.58
CA VAL A 487 35.63 -3.34 9.50
C VAL A 487 36.90 -4.06 9.11
#